data_ef42efef9635ddd84b78588c5026731d
#
_entry.id   ef42efef9635ddd84b78588c5026731d
#
_cell.length_a   1.000
_cell.length_b   1.000
_cell.length_c   1.000
_cell.angle_alpha   90.00
_cell.angle_beta   90.00
_cell.angle_gamma   90.00
#
_symmetry.space_group_name_H-M   'P 1'
#
loop_
_entity.id
_entity.type
_entity.pdbx_description
1 polymer ?
#
loop_
_entity_poly.entity_id
_entity_poly.type
_entity_poly.pdbx_seq_one_letter_code
_entity_poly.pdbx_strand_id
1 'polypeptide(L)'
;MSESGPSSGAASEAPEVVVEKGRGLSPIWLIPIVALIVAGVLAYQAIQERGPKVVILFESAEGLEAGKSKVKYREVEVGTVDLVRLHDPKHVEVRCSLDKGSASYLTKSAQFWVVRPRVGAEGISGLGTIISGAYLTFRGGNPDDPPERSFVGLETPPLPADEEPGLRLLLHTDRLGGLDTGDPVFFRDIHVGDVVGWDLSNDGKTVDV
;
A
#
# COMPACT_ATOMS: atom_id res chain seq x y z
N MET A 1 57.36 51.79 -83.36
CA MET A 1 56.02 52.33 -83.56
C MET A 1 55.05 51.52 -82.73
N SER A 2 54.48 52.27 -81.80
CA SER A 2 53.11 52.11 -81.18
C SER A 2 52.96 50.96 -80.21
N GLU A 3 52.87 51.23 -78.98
CA GLU A 3 51.70 51.55 -78.12
C GLU A 3 50.86 50.32 -77.87
N SER A 4 50.51 50.00 -76.82
CA SER A 4 49.90 50.69 -75.69
C SER A 4 49.43 49.78 -74.60
N GLY A 5 49.46 50.20 -73.45
CA GLY A 5 48.42 50.36 -72.53
C GLY A 5 48.11 49.24 -71.50
N PRO A 6 48.01 49.60 -70.25
CA PRO A 6 47.78 48.66 -69.17
C PRO A 6 46.29 48.35 -68.92
N SER A 7 45.95 47.14 -68.69
CA SER A 7 44.63 46.70 -68.23
C SER A 7 44.65 46.54 -66.72
N SER A 8 43.97 47.42 -66.06
CA SER A 8 43.68 47.38 -64.61
C SER A 8 42.76 46.20 -64.35
N GLY A 9 43.22 45.23 -63.64
CA GLY A 9 42.42 44.17 -63.07
C GLY A 9 41.84 44.60 -61.73
N ALA A 10 40.54 44.86 -61.70
CA ALA A 10 39.81 45.08 -60.46
C ALA A 10 39.80 43.82 -59.62
N ALA A 11 40.46 43.84 -58.46
CA ALA A 11 40.33 42.83 -57.48
C ALA A 11 38.92 42.92 -56.89
N SER A 12 38.14 41.89 -57.12
CA SER A 12 36.85 41.67 -56.46
C SER A 12 37.15 41.31 -55.00
N GLU A 13 36.93 42.26 -54.10
CA GLU A 13 36.91 42.00 -52.65
C GLU A 13 35.71 41.09 -52.37
N ALA A 14 35.99 39.85 -52.03
CA ALA A 14 34.99 38.93 -51.49
C ALA A 14 34.57 39.44 -50.09
N PRO A 15 33.27 39.44 -49.78
CA PRO A 15 32.78 39.88 -48.48
C PRO A 15 33.32 38.94 -47.38
N GLU A 16 34.06 39.50 -46.43
CA GLU A 16 34.54 38.84 -45.25
C GLU A 16 33.35 38.49 -44.36
N VAL A 17 33.03 37.19 -44.27
CA VAL A 17 31.96 36.68 -43.42
C VAL A 17 32.43 36.79 -41.98
N VAL A 18 32.01 37.84 -41.29
CA VAL A 18 32.23 37.98 -39.85
C VAL A 18 31.36 36.98 -39.14
N VAL A 19 31.92 35.84 -38.76
CA VAL A 19 31.28 34.88 -37.85
C VAL A 19 31.33 35.44 -36.45
N GLU A 20 30.28 36.12 -36.03
CA GLU A 20 30.09 36.46 -34.62
C GLU A 20 29.98 35.18 -33.79
N LYS A 21 31.05 34.84 -33.10
CA LYS A 21 31.11 33.74 -32.15
C LYS A 21 30.35 34.13 -30.86
N GLY A 22 29.05 34.05 -30.92
CA GLY A 22 28.17 34.25 -29.76
C GLY A 22 28.50 33.23 -28.67
N ARG A 23 29.31 33.62 -27.68
CA ARG A 23 29.62 32.86 -26.46
C ARG A 23 28.49 33.01 -25.43
N GLY A 24 27.27 32.78 -25.81
CA GLY A 24 26.12 32.74 -24.89
C GLY A 24 25.33 31.45 -25.10
N LEU A 25 24.92 30.83 -24.01
CA LEU A 25 23.92 29.77 -24.10
C LEU A 25 22.70 30.32 -24.81
N SER A 26 22.39 29.80 -26.01
CA SER A 26 21.21 30.20 -26.74
C SER A 26 19.99 30.06 -25.84
N PRO A 27 19.05 31.06 -25.81
CA PRO A 27 17.83 30.96 -25.00
C PRO A 27 17.03 29.67 -25.23
N ILE A 28 17.23 28.99 -26.35
CA ILE A 28 16.60 27.70 -26.68
C ILE A 28 16.99 26.60 -25.70
N TRP A 29 18.16 26.69 -25.04
CA TRP A 29 18.60 25.75 -24.02
C TRP A 29 17.89 25.91 -22.67
N LEU A 30 17.18 27.02 -22.49
CA LEU A 30 16.43 27.29 -21.28
C LEU A 30 15.25 26.32 -21.14
N ILE A 31 14.62 25.93 -22.26
CA ILE A 31 13.49 24.99 -22.28
C ILE A 31 13.88 23.60 -21.75
N PRO A 32 14.93 22.93 -22.28
CA PRO A 32 15.34 21.62 -21.74
C PRO A 32 15.88 21.71 -20.32
N ILE A 33 16.51 22.80 -19.92
CA ILE A 33 16.99 22.99 -18.54
C ILE A 33 15.80 23.11 -17.58
N VAL A 34 14.80 23.92 -17.90
CA VAL A 34 13.58 24.04 -17.09
C VAL A 34 12.85 22.69 -17.03
N ALA A 35 12.72 21.98 -18.15
CA ALA A 35 12.11 20.65 -18.17
C ALA A 35 12.85 19.66 -17.27
N LEU A 36 14.19 19.69 -17.28
CA LEU A 36 15.01 18.83 -16.44
C LEU A 36 14.87 19.17 -14.95
N ILE A 37 14.79 20.46 -14.61
CA ILE A 37 14.54 20.91 -13.23
C ILE A 37 13.17 20.45 -12.76
N VAL A 38 12.12 20.65 -13.57
CA VAL A 38 10.75 20.20 -13.25
C VAL A 38 10.72 18.69 -13.08
N ALA A 39 11.31 17.94 -14.01
CA ALA A 39 11.40 16.49 -13.91
C ALA A 39 12.16 16.05 -12.64
N GLY A 40 13.26 16.73 -12.31
CA GLY A 40 14.03 16.48 -11.10
C GLY A 40 13.23 16.75 -9.82
N VAL A 41 12.46 17.83 -9.77
CA VAL A 41 11.58 18.16 -8.65
C VAL A 41 10.46 17.11 -8.50
N LEU A 42 9.83 16.73 -9.59
CA LEU A 42 8.77 15.70 -9.58
C LEU A 42 9.33 14.33 -9.15
N ALA A 43 10.51 13.96 -9.67
CA ALA A 43 11.17 12.72 -9.26
C ALA A 43 11.54 12.75 -7.77
N TYR A 44 12.05 13.87 -7.28
CA TYR A 44 12.37 14.04 -5.86
C TYR A 44 11.12 13.94 -4.97
N GLN A 45 10.01 14.57 -5.36
CA GLN A 45 8.73 14.47 -4.66
C GLN A 45 8.22 13.02 -4.65
N ALA A 46 8.24 12.35 -5.79
CA ALA A 46 7.82 10.94 -5.90
C ALA A 46 8.66 9.99 -5.03
N ILE A 47 9.95 10.28 -4.84
CA ILE A 47 10.81 9.52 -3.93
C ILE A 47 10.51 9.87 -2.46
N GLN A 48 10.26 11.14 -2.19
CA GLN A 48 9.94 11.62 -0.85
C GLN A 48 8.58 11.13 -0.33
N GLU A 49 7.62 10.89 -1.20
CA GLU A 49 6.28 10.40 -0.85
C GLU A 49 6.26 8.89 -0.56
N ARG A 50 7.31 8.17 -0.93
CA ARG A 50 7.43 6.75 -0.59
C ARG A 50 7.55 6.56 0.91
N GLY A 51 6.56 5.92 1.48
CA GLY A 51 6.55 5.55 2.89
C GLY A 51 7.33 4.26 3.18
N PRO A 52 7.10 3.67 4.34
CA PRO A 52 7.78 2.46 4.75
C PRO A 52 7.38 1.24 3.91
N LYS A 53 8.34 0.39 3.65
CA LYS A 53 8.09 -0.95 3.11
C LYS A 53 8.00 -1.93 4.27
N VAL A 54 7.02 -2.81 4.19
CA VAL A 54 6.82 -3.88 5.16
C VAL A 54 6.83 -5.24 4.46
N VAL A 55 7.27 -6.24 5.19
CA VAL A 55 7.29 -7.64 4.77
C VAL A 55 6.40 -8.42 5.72
N ILE A 56 5.45 -9.17 5.17
CA ILE A 56 4.50 -9.94 5.97
C ILE A 56 4.53 -11.38 5.49
N LEU A 57 4.64 -12.31 6.41
CA LEU A 57 4.58 -13.74 6.14
C LEU A 57 3.18 -14.25 6.47
N PHE A 58 2.51 -14.84 5.49
CA PHE A 58 1.21 -15.50 5.62
C PHE A 58 1.34 -16.98 5.34
N GLU A 59 0.44 -17.81 5.86
CA GLU A 59 0.30 -19.20 5.42
C GLU A 59 -0.31 -19.26 4.01
N SER A 60 -1.23 -18.34 3.71
CA SER A 60 -1.86 -18.22 2.39
C SER A 60 -2.08 -16.77 1.99
N ALA A 61 -1.69 -16.43 0.77
CA ALA A 61 -1.95 -15.11 0.16
C ALA A 61 -3.04 -15.18 -0.92
N GLU A 62 -3.99 -16.10 -0.78
CA GLU A 62 -5.08 -16.29 -1.74
C GLU A 62 -5.84 -14.99 -2.00
N GLY A 63 -6.01 -14.66 -3.27
CA GLY A 63 -6.71 -13.45 -3.71
C GLY A 63 -5.86 -12.19 -3.73
N LEU A 64 -4.63 -12.19 -3.18
CA LEU A 64 -3.73 -11.06 -3.28
C LEU A 64 -2.97 -11.06 -4.61
N GLU A 65 -2.98 -9.91 -5.30
CA GLU A 65 -2.29 -9.69 -6.56
C GLU A 65 -1.27 -8.56 -6.41
N ALA A 66 0.00 -8.84 -6.78
CA ALA A 66 1.05 -7.83 -6.80
C ALA A 66 0.70 -6.68 -7.75
N GLY A 67 0.86 -5.45 -7.31
CA GLY A 67 0.57 -4.23 -8.06
C GLY A 67 -0.92 -3.84 -8.11
N LYS A 68 -1.85 -4.70 -7.65
CA LYS A 68 -3.29 -4.42 -7.68
C LYS A 68 -3.92 -4.37 -6.30
N SER A 69 -3.64 -5.37 -5.45
CA SER A 69 -4.21 -5.41 -4.11
C SER A 69 -3.76 -4.22 -3.27
N LYS A 70 -4.72 -3.59 -2.62
CA LYS A 70 -4.51 -2.41 -1.78
C LYS A 70 -4.23 -2.81 -0.35
N VAL A 71 -3.53 -1.92 0.36
CA VAL A 71 -3.42 -2.00 1.81
C VAL A 71 -4.30 -0.92 2.40
N LYS A 72 -5.21 -1.30 3.28
CA LYS A 72 -6.14 -0.40 3.94
C LYS A 72 -5.88 -0.33 5.44
N TYR A 73 -6.14 0.82 6.00
CA TYR A 73 -6.21 1.04 7.44
C TYR A 73 -7.52 1.76 7.77
N ARG A 74 -8.39 1.12 8.56
CA ARG A 74 -9.75 1.61 8.85
C ARG A 74 -10.50 1.99 7.56
N GLU A 75 -10.47 1.11 6.55
CA GLU A 75 -11.09 1.27 5.22
C GLU A 75 -10.50 2.40 4.34
N VAL A 76 -9.47 3.11 4.80
CA VAL A 76 -8.74 4.09 4.00
C VAL A 76 -7.56 3.41 3.32
N GLU A 77 -7.39 3.63 2.02
CA GLU A 77 -6.23 3.14 1.28
C GLU A 77 -4.96 3.87 1.76
N VAL A 78 -3.99 3.10 2.24
CA VAL A 78 -2.72 3.59 2.79
C VAL A 78 -1.51 2.93 2.15
N GLY A 79 -1.70 2.15 1.09
CA GLY A 79 -0.60 1.50 0.40
C GLY A 79 -1.04 0.47 -0.62
N THR A 80 -0.04 -0.21 -1.18
CA THR A 80 -0.25 -1.24 -2.21
C THR A 80 0.67 -2.44 -1.95
N VAL A 81 0.20 -3.63 -2.34
CA VAL A 81 0.99 -4.86 -2.36
C VAL A 81 1.92 -4.82 -3.56
N ASP A 82 3.23 -4.79 -3.33
CA ASP A 82 4.25 -4.72 -4.39
C ASP A 82 4.62 -6.10 -4.92
N LEU A 83 4.70 -7.10 -4.04
CA LEU A 83 5.18 -8.44 -4.37
C LEU A 83 4.47 -9.49 -3.53
N VAL A 84 4.10 -10.58 -4.18
CA VAL A 84 3.62 -11.81 -3.54
C VAL A 84 4.48 -12.95 -4.07
N ARG A 85 5.18 -13.66 -3.19
CA ARG A 85 6.03 -14.78 -3.57
C ARG A 85 6.04 -15.88 -2.50
N LEU A 86 6.27 -17.09 -2.92
CA LEU A 86 6.50 -18.20 -2.00
C LEU A 86 7.82 -17.97 -1.25
N HIS A 87 7.77 -17.95 0.07
CA HIS A 87 8.95 -17.83 0.93
C HIS A 87 9.54 -19.21 1.20
N ASP A 88 8.71 -20.14 1.61
CA ASP A 88 9.03 -21.54 1.86
C ASP A 88 7.79 -22.40 1.54
N PRO A 89 7.83 -23.75 1.66
CA PRO A 89 6.68 -24.61 1.33
C PRO A 89 5.40 -24.35 2.13
N LYS A 90 5.48 -23.58 3.21
CA LYS A 90 4.35 -23.30 4.11
C LYS A 90 3.97 -21.83 4.18
N HIS A 91 4.84 -20.92 3.71
CA HIS A 91 4.63 -19.48 3.89
C HIS A 91 4.81 -18.72 2.59
N VAL A 92 3.99 -17.70 2.45
CA VAL A 92 4.03 -16.72 1.36
C VAL A 92 4.51 -15.38 1.92
N GLU A 93 5.52 -14.82 1.28
CA GLU A 93 6.01 -13.48 1.58
C GLU A 93 5.23 -12.45 0.77
N VAL A 94 4.62 -11.51 1.45
CA VAL A 94 3.92 -10.36 0.87
C VAL A 94 4.69 -9.10 1.24
N ARG A 95 5.13 -8.35 0.22
CA ARG A 95 5.77 -7.04 0.42
C ARG A 95 4.82 -5.93 0.04
N CYS A 96 4.73 -4.94 0.90
CA CYS A 96 3.86 -3.78 0.70
C CYS A 96 4.64 -2.49 0.84
N SER A 97 4.29 -1.52 0.00
CA SER A 97 4.68 -0.12 0.17
C SER A 97 3.51 0.63 0.78
N LEU A 98 3.76 1.30 1.89
CA LEU A 98 2.76 2.08 2.61
C LEU A 98 3.07 3.57 2.50
N ASP A 99 2.09 4.40 2.75
CA ASP A 99 2.25 5.85 2.81
C ASP A 99 3.02 6.27 4.06
N LYS A 100 3.67 7.41 4.03
CA LYS A 100 4.45 7.94 5.16
C LYS A 100 3.63 8.06 6.45
N GLY A 101 2.37 8.46 6.34
CA GLY A 101 1.47 8.60 7.47
C GLY A 101 1.24 7.30 8.24
N SER A 102 1.46 6.16 7.61
CA SER A 102 1.28 4.84 8.25
C SER A 102 2.45 4.42 9.14
N ALA A 103 3.58 5.12 9.06
CA ALA A 103 4.82 4.71 9.74
C ALA A 103 4.67 4.61 11.27
N SER A 104 3.86 5.49 11.89
CA SER A 104 3.60 5.52 13.33
C SER A 104 2.76 4.35 13.84
N TYR A 105 2.03 3.67 12.95
CA TYR A 105 1.20 2.53 13.30
C TYR A 105 1.92 1.19 13.14
N LEU A 106 3.13 1.20 12.55
CA LEU A 106 3.93 0.01 12.26
C LEU A 106 4.87 -0.30 13.42
N THR A 107 4.32 -0.73 14.51
CA THR A 107 5.05 -1.18 15.71
C THR A 107 4.94 -2.68 15.87
N LYS A 108 5.74 -3.25 16.76
CA LYS A 108 5.87 -4.70 16.96
C LYS A 108 4.54 -5.44 17.19
N SER A 109 3.57 -4.79 17.83
CA SER A 109 2.23 -5.34 18.09
C SER A 109 1.23 -5.12 16.95
N ALA A 110 1.63 -4.51 15.82
CA ALA A 110 0.75 -4.37 14.67
C ALA A 110 0.38 -5.73 14.08
N GLN A 111 -0.89 -5.88 13.70
CA GLN A 111 -1.46 -7.12 13.20
C GLN A 111 -1.99 -6.93 11.78
N PHE A 112 -1.64 -7.84 10.88
CA PHE A 112 -2.03 -7.79 9.47
C PHE A 112 -2.86 -9.02 9.12
N TRP A 113 -3.91 -8.86 8.31
CA TRP A 113 -4.71 -9.96 7.78
C TRP A 113 -5.27 -9.62 6.39
N VAL A 114 -5.68 -10.66 5.67
CA VAL A 114 -6.26 -10.54 4.33
C VAL A 114 -7.77 -10.54 4.43
N VAL A 115 -8.41 -9.51 3.88
CA VAL A 115 -9.87 -9.49 3.74
C VAL A 115 -10.23 -10.06 2.38
N ARG A 116 -10.96 -11.18 2.41
CA ARG A 116 -11.42 -11.91 1.23
C ARG A 116 -12.94 -11.83 1.13
N PRO A 117 -13.52 -11.87 -0.09
CA PRO A 117 -14.95 -12.01 -0.22
C PRO A 117 -15.36 -13.38 0.37
N ARG A 118 -16.31 -13.36 1.28
CA ARG A 118 -16.90 -14.61 1.83
C ARG A 118 -18.36 -14.66 1.41
N VAL A 119 -18.77 -15.80 0.90
CA VAL A 119 -20.17 -16.12 0.60
C VAL A 119 -20.56 -17.22 1.58
N GLY A 120 -21.32 -16.86 2.60
CA GLY A 120 -21.82 -17.79 3.61
C GLY A 120 -23.35 -17.93 3.56
N ALA A 121 -23.90 -18.84 4.33
CA ALA A 121 -25.35 -19.05 4.46
C ALA A 121 -26.08 -17.81 5.02
N GLU A 122 -25.36 -16.91 5.69
CA GLU A 122 -25.86 -15.69 6.32
C GLU A 122 -25.78 -14.46 5.40
N GLY A 123 -25.34 -14.63 4.17
CA GLY A 123 -25.21 -13.54 3.21
C GLY A 123 -23.80 -13.40 2.65
N ILE A 124 -23.59 -12.29 1.92
CA ILE A 124 -22.30 -11.96 1.33
C ILE A 124 -21.64 -10.93 2.24
N SER A 125 -20.58 -11.31 2.93
CA SER A 125 -19.70 -10.36 3.62
C SER A 125 -18.55 -9.93 2.70
N GLY A 126 -18.05 -8.71 2.89
CA GLY A 126 -16.99 -8.18 2.04
C GLY A 126 -17.46 -7.81 0.62
N LEU A 127 -18.69 -7.33 0.45
CA LEU A 127 -19.21 -6.91 -0.87
C LEU A 127 -18.27 -5.96 -1.62
N GLY A 128 -17.52 -5.12 -0.92
CA GLY A 128 -16.49 -4.27 -1.51
C GLY A 128 -15.37 -5.04 -2.19
N THR A 129 -15.11 -6.30 -1.80
CA THR A 129 -14.05 -7.13 -2.37
C THR A 129 -14.46 -7.85 -3.66
N ILE A 130 -15.76 -7.91 -3.97
CA ILE A 130 -16.25 -8.50 -5.24
C ILE A 130 -15.79 -7.66 -6.43
N ILE A 131 -15.72 -6.35 -6.25
CA ILE A 131 -15.30 -5.42 -7.31
C ILE A 131 -13.81 -5.11 -7.24
N SER A 132 -13.25 -4.97 -6.02
CA SER A 132 -11.86 -4.55 -5.80
C SER A 132 -10.87 -5.72 -5.62
N GLY A 133 -11.36 -6.95 -5.52
CA GLY A 133 -10.53 -8.11 -5.14
C GLY A 133 -10.18 -8.13 -3.66
N ALA A 134 -9.45 -9.14 -3.22
CA ALA A 134 -8.94 -9.21 -1.86
C ALA A 134 -7.97 -8.05 -1.58
N TYR A 135 -8.01 -7.53 -0.37
CA TYR A 135 -7.11 -6.48 0.08
C TYR A 135 -6.48 -6.83 1.43
N LEU A 136 -5.33 -6.24 1.68
CA LEU A 136 -4.66 -6.35 2.95
C LEU A 136 -5.17 -5.24 3.89
N THR A 137 -5.42 -5.58 5.13
CA THR A 137 -5.71 -4.58 6.15
C THR A 137 -4.86 -4.86 7.40
N PHE A 138 -4.78 -3.87 8.27
CA PHE A 138 -4.05 -4.04 9.51
C PHE A 138 -4.64 -3.22 10.65
N ARG A 139 -4.37 -3.68 11.86
CA ARG A 139 -4.54 -2.93 13.10
C ARG A 139 -3.19 -2.37 13.49
N GLY A 140 -3.10 -1.07 13.74
CA GLY A 140 -1.89 -0.44 14.25
C GLY A 140 -1.52 -1.02 15.62
N GLY A 141 -0.23 -1.14 15.89
CA GLY A 141 0.24 -1.59 17.19
C GLY A 141 0.27 -0.46 18.23
N ASN A 142 0.72 -0.80 19.44
CA ASN A 142 0.86 0.15 20.53
C ASN A 142 1.93 1.21 20.16
N PRO A 143 1.65 2.50 20.30
CA PRO A 143 2.62 3.56 20.02
C PRO A 143 3.91 3.49 20.83
N ASP A 144 3.86 2.86 22.00
CA ASP A 144 5.02 2.69 22.90
C ASP A 144 5.95 1.53 22.48
N ASP A 145 5.48 0.67 21.55
CA ASP A 145 6.29 -0.42 21.04
C ASP A 145 7.33 0.05 20.00
N PRO A 146 8.46 -0.64 19.89
CA PRO A 146 9.45 -0.32 18.87
C PRO A 146 8.88 -0.49 17.45
N PRO A 147 9.32 0.36 16.51
CA PRO A 147 8.90 0.23 15.12
C PRO A 147 9.39 -1.08 14.51
N GLU A 148 8.54 -1.74 13.75
CA GLU A 148 8.80 -3.03 13.10
C GLU A 148 8.48 -2.95 11.61
N ARG A 149 9.14 -3.80 10.80
CA ARG A 149 8.97 -3.86 9.34
C ARG A 149 8.68 -5.27 8.84
N SER A 150 8.81 -6.26 9.70
CA SER A 150 8.58 -7.66 9.38
C SER A 150 7.53 -8.23 10.32
N PHE A 151 6.46 -8.76 9.75
CA PHE A 151 5.30 -9.22 10.52
C PHE A 151 4.94 -10.64 10.11
N VAL A 152 4.24 -11.32 11.01
CA VAL A 152 3.50 -12.55 10.70
C VAL A 152 2.04 -12.16 10.54
N GLY A 153 1.47 -12.48 9.38
CA GLY A 153 0.06 -12.20 9.11
C GLY A 153 -0.86 -13.18 9.81
N LEU A 154 -2.06 -12.71 10.13
CA LEU A 154 -3.12 -13.53 10.69
C LEU A 154 -3.97 -14.11 9.55
N GLU A 155 -4.39 -15.36 9.67
CA GLU A 155 -5.28 -16.02 8.70
C GLU A 155 -6.74 -15.58 8.87
N THR A 156 -7.10 -15.16 10.08
CA THR A 156 -8.42 -14.63 10.41
C THR A 156 -8.28 -13.22 10.99
N PRO A 157 -9.28 -12.35 10.79
CA PRO A 157 -9.31 -11.05 11.46
C PRO A 157 -9.15 -11.24 12.98
N PRO A 158 -8.34 -10.40 13.65
CA PRO A 158 -8.27 -10.44 15.09
C PRO A 158 -9.61 -10.06 15.69
N LEU A 159 -9.96 -10.71 16.78
CA LEU A 159 -11.14 -10.34 17.56
C LEU A 159 -11.11 -8.83 17.89
N PRO A 160 -12.27 -8.17 18.03
CA PRO A 160 -12.33 -6.80 18.50
C PRO A 160 -11.45 -6.63 19.74
N ALA A 161 -10.56 -5.63 19.71
CA ALA A 161 -9.63 -5.43 20.81
C ALA A 161 -10.40 -5.10 22.09
N ASP A 162 -9.77 -5.31 23.25
CA ASP A 162 -10.30 -4.96 24.58
C ASP A 162 -10.65 -3.48 24.76
N GLU A 163 -10.43 -2.67 23.73
CA GLU A 163 -10.64 -1.23 23.69
C GLU A 163 -12.08 -0.79 23.37
N GLU A 164 -12.93 -1.69 22.86
CA GLU A 164 -14.33 -1.33 22.68
C GLU A 164 -15.03 -1.34 24.04
N PRO A 165 -15.63 -0.19 24.44
CA PRO A 165 -16.35 -0.09 25.70
C PRO A 165 -17.57 -1.01 25.66
N GLY A 166 -17.61 -2.00 26.51
CA GLY A 166 -18.72 -2.96 26.58
C GLY A 166 -18.54 -3.96 27.70
N LEU A 167 -19.64 -4.63 28.06
CA LEU A 167 -19.61 -5.75 29.00
C LEU A 167 -19.27 -7.03 28.23
N ARG A 168 -18.18 -7.68 28.62
CA ARG A 168 -17.83 -9.02 28.10
C ARG A 168 -18.42 -10.07 29.01
N LEU A 169 -19.12 -10.99 28.40
CA LEU A 169 -19.72 -12.14 29.04
C LEU A 169 -19.10 -13.40 28.48
N LEU A 170 -18.75 -14.32 29.33
CA LEU A 170 -18.36 -15.66 28.96
C LEU A 170 -19.54 -16.59 29.21
N LEU A 171 -20.06 -17.18 28.15
CA LEU A 171 -21.18 -18.11 28.21
C LEU A 171 -20.68 -19.51 27.99
N HIS A 172 -21.08 -20.44 28.89
CA HIS A 172 -20.77 -21.84 28.76
C HIS A 172 -21.98 -22.56 28.15
N THR A 173 -21.75 -23.31 27.10
CA THR A 173 -22.79 -24.10 26.43
C THR A 173 -22.31 -25.53 26.10
N ASP A 174 -23.20 -26.47 26.02
CA ASP A 174 -22.85 -27.83 25.65
C ASP A 174 -22.51 -27.98 24.15
N ARG A 175 -22.94 -27.04 23.32
CA ARG A 175 -22.77 -27.06 21.86
C ARG A 175 -22.73 -25.63 21.29
N LEU A 176 -21.88 -25.42 20.33
CA LEU A 176 -21.81 -24.14 19.61
C LEU A 176 -23.06 -23.84 18.77
N GLY A 177 -23.76 -24.90 18.30
CA GLY A 177 -25.06 -24.78 17.64
C GLY A 177 -25.09 -24.07 16.30
N GLY A 178 -23.94 -23.67 15.75
CA GLY A 178 -23.83 -22.90 14.51
C GLY A 178 -23.59 -21.40 14.74
N LEU A 179 -23.29 -20.98 15.98
CA LEU A 179 -22.83 -19.63 16.29
C LEU A 179 -21.44 -19.41 15.70
N ASP A 180 -21.25 -18.26 15.08
CA ASP A 180 -19.95 -17.84 14.55
C ASP A 180 -19.53 -16.49 15.14
N THR A 181 -18.26 -16.16 15.01
CA THR A 181 -17.73 -14.85 15.43
C THR A 181 -18.36 -13.76 14.58
N GLY A 182 -18.93 -12.76 15.25
CA GLY A 182 -19.65 -11.65 14.61
C GLY A 182 -21.16 -11.86 14.60
N ASP A 183 -21.68 -12.99 15.09
CA ASP A 183 -23.13 -13.19 15.19
C ASP A 183 -23.74 -12.23 16.20
N PRO A 184 -24.89 -11.61 15.86
CA PRO A 184 -25.54 -10.65 16.71
C PRO A 184 -26.22 -11.30 17.91
N VAL A 185 -26.04 -10.70 19.08
CA VAL A 185 -26.73 -11.10 20.33
C VAL A 185 -27.93 -10.20 20.54
N PHE A 186 -29.11 -10.82 20.68
CA PHE A 186 -30.35 -10.10 20.89
C PHE A 186 -30.91 -10.34 22.31
N PHE A 187 -31.40 -9.28 22.88
CA PHE A 187 -32.23 -9.34 24.10
C PHE A 187 -33.56 -8.66 23.82
N ARG A 188 -34.67 -9.40 23.87
CA ARG A 188 -36.01 -8.94 23.54
C ARG A 188 -36.08 -8.25 22.17
N ASP A 189 -35.49 -8.86 21.16
CA ASP A 189 -35.40 -8.35 19.78
C ASP A 189 -34.59 -7.06 19.61
N ILE A 190 -33.87 -6.62 20.65
CA ILE A 190 -32.96 -5.51 20.58
C ILE A 190 -31.53 -6.08 20.47
N HIS A 191 -30.77 -5.63 19.47
CA HIS A 191 -29.37 -5.96 19.34
C HIS A 191 -28.57 -5.35 20.51
N VAL A 192 -27.94 -6.18 21.32
CA VAL A 192 -27.25 -5.79 22.54
C VAL A 192 -25.75 -6.10 22.54
N GLY A 193 -25.28 -6.82 21.52
CA GLY A 193 -23.88 -7.18 21.39
C GLY A 193 -23.64 -8.18 20.26
N ASP A 194 -22.41 -8.60 20.12
CA ASP A 194 -21.96 -9.54 19.11
C ASP A 194 -21.10 -10.62 19.74
N VAL A 195 -21.13 -11.81 19.13
CA VAL A 195 -20.23 -12.92 19.50
C VAL A 195 -18.81 -12.55 19.10
N VAL A 196 -17.93 -12.39 20.06
CA VAL A 196 -16.52 -12.03 19.79
C VAL A 196 -15.62 -13.22 19.54
N GLY A 197 -16.06 -14.43 19.94
CA GLY A 197 -15.32 -15.66 19.71
C GLY A 197 -15.86 -16.81 20.52
N TRP A 198 -15.29 -17.98 20.28
CA TRP A 198 -15.62 -19.21 21.03
C TRP A 198 -14.37 -20.08 21.12
N ASP A 199 -14.30 -20.89 22.16
CA ASP A 199 -13.23 -21.86 22.37
C ASP A 199 -13.79 -23.10 23.07
N LEU A 200 -13.08 -24.21 22.95
CA LEU A 200 -13.41 -25.40 23.70
C LEU A 200 -12.90 -25.22 25.13
N SER A 201 -13.81 -25.39 26.11
CA SER A 201 -13.43 -25.32 27.52
C SER A 201 -12.34 -26.34 27.86
N ASN A 202 -11.50 -26.03 28.85
CA ASN A 202 -10.38 -26.88 29.27
C ASN A 202 -10.79 -28.30 29.68
N ASP A 203 -12.05 -28.53 30.01
CA ASP A 203 -12.58 -29.85 30.35
C ASP A 203 -12.97 -30.70 29.11
N GLY A 204 -12.95 -30.08 27.92
CA GLY A 204 -13.31 -30.69 26.65
C GLY A 204 -14.79 -31.08 26.50
N LYS A 205 -15.65 -30.58 27.40
CA LYS A 205 -17.08 -30.97 27.43
C LYS A 205 -18.03 -29.83 27.06
N THR A 206 -17.60 -28.59 27.27
CA THR A 206 -18.38 -27.41 27.03
C THR A 206 -17.64 -26.48 26.07
N VAL A 207 -18.36 -25.59 25.44
CA VAL A 207 -17.84 -24.52 24.59
C VAL A 207 -18.05 -23.20 25.33
N ASP A 208 -17.00 -22.42 25.36
CA ASP A 208 -16.96 -21.07 25.92
C ASP A 208 -17.20 -20.07 24.76
N VAL A 209 -18.23 -19.25 24.86
CA VAL A 209 -18.61 -18.26 23.85
C VAL A 209 -18.56 -16.87 24.45
#